data_5bc90a4700250e3b288cec8f0e20ab69
#
_entry.id   5bc90a4700250e3b288cec8f0e20ab69
#
_cell.length_a   1.000
_cell.length_b   1.000
_cell.length_c   1.000
_cell.angle_alpha   90.00
_cell.angle_beta   90.00
_cell.angle_gamma   90.00
#
_symmetry.space_group_name_H-M   'P 1'
#
loop_
_entity.id
_entity.type
_entity.pdbx_description
1 polymer ?
#
loop_
_entity_poly.entity_id
_entity_poly.type
_entity_poly.pdbx_seq_one_letter_code
_entity_poly.pdbx_strand_id
1 'polypeptide(L)'
;MTFDEYDTLFTTIVAACNQFDEHAWYIPSDEWREVMAKDQQLLIHVGNTIEQYGYSDAPVIHVLEEMCEDMYQQMNGPMELRIEMLKKLRLDLSKALHELRAFVPGHALSVVAIVKNEAKDMKEWIEFHRLVGVSHFYIYDNESEDDLKEVLRPYIESGIVTYIWWPGSEQQMLAYTDAVERFRNETRLMAVIDADEYLLPAEDRDLLDVIDEIYALDFRSGCVGVNWREYGCAGLETRTDALLTESHFYRAEDAFKKNAHVKAVCNPRKVERFLNPHFPIMKENALMITEAGTMFFLSYCYESNCEKLRINHYYIKSKEEFFEKAKRGWPDQANYEKKEADIEYNYRLYSSELNAVYDPIMERYLPKLRDRMQGER
;
A
#
# COMPACT_ATOMS: atom_id res chain seq x y z
N MET A 1 7.38 -9.22 20.76
CA MET A 1 5.98 -8.79 20.46
C MET A 1 5.42 -9.67 19.36
N THR A 2 4.19 -10.12 19.47
CA THR A 2 3.46 -10.80 18.40
C THR A 2 2.75 -9.79 17.51
N PHE A 3 2.25 -10.21 16.33
CA PHE A 3 1.46 -9.31 15.48
C PHE A 3 0.13 -8.90 16.11
N ASP A 4 -0.52 -9.77 16.88
CA ASP A 4 -1.77 -9.44 17.56
C ASP A 4 -1.54 -8.39 18.65
N GLU A 5 -0.43 -8.47 19.39
CA GLU A 5 -0.02 -7.44 20.34
C GLU A 5 0.31 -6.11 19.65
N TYR A 6 1.05 -6.15 18.54
CA TYR A 6 1.33 -4.97 17.73
C TYR A 6 0.05 -4.30 17.21
N ASP A 7 -0.86 -5.08 16.61
CA ASP A 7 -2.13 -4.58 16.08
C ASP A 7 -2.99 -3.98 17.19
N THR A 8 -2.97 -4.57 18.39
CA THR A 8 -3.68 -4.04 19.54
C THR A 8 -3.12 -2.70 19.98
N LEU A 9 -1.80 -2.56 20.09
CA LEU A 9 -1.14 -1.31 20.44
C LEU A 9 -1.39 -0.23 19.40
N PHE A 10 -1.19 -0.54 18.12
CA PHE A 10 -1.45 0.37 17.03
C PHE A 10 -2.90 0.88 17.04
N THR A 11 -3.87 -0.04 17.14
CA THR A 11 -5.29 0.29 17.15
C THR A 11 -5.66 1.13 18.37
N THR A 12 -5.09 0.84 19.54
CA THR A 12 -5.38 1.58 20.79
C THR A 12 -4.85 3.02 20.72
N ILE A 13 -3.63 3.22 20.22
CA ILE A 13 -3.08 4.58 20.03
C ILE A 13 -3.96 5.37 19.06
N VAL A 14 -4.31 4.78 17.92
CA VAL A 14 -5.15 5.44 16.92
C VAL A 14 -6.55 5.73 17.47
N ALA A 15 -7.16 4.78 18.20
CA ALA A 15 -8.49 4.98 18.78
C ALA A 15 -8.52 6.13 19.77
N ALA A 16 -7.51 6.26 20.64
CA ALA A 16 -7.43 7.39 21.58
C ALA A 16 -7.39 8.73 20.83
N CYS A 17 -6.61 8.83 19.76
CA CYS A 17 -6.52 10.05 18.97
C CYS A 17 -7.79 10.33 18.15
N ASN A 18 -8.45 9.31 17.59
CA ASN A 18 -9.70 9.49 16.85
C ASN A 18 -10.83 9.95 17.78
N GLN A 19 -10.94 9.36 18.98
CA GLN A 19 -11.94 9.79 19.97
C GLN A 19 -11.72 11.24 20.39
N PHE A 20 -10.48 11.61 20.61
CA PHE A 20 -10.14 13.00 20.90
C PHE A 20 -10.58 13.96 19.78
N ASP A 21 -10.26 13.63 18.52
CA ASP A 21 -10.63 14.47 17.35
C ASP A 21 -12.14 14.58 17.21
N GLU A 22 -12.89 13.50 17.36
CA GLU A 22 -14.36 13.47 17.29
C GLU A 22 -14.99 14.33 18.37
N HIS A 23 -14.51 14.23 19.61
CA HIS A 23 -15.12 14.89 20.76
C HIS A 23 -14.69 16.34 20.94
N ALA A 24 -13.56 16.76 20.38
CA ALA A 24 -13.03 18.13 20.53
C ALA A 24 -14.01 19.24 20.09
N TRP A 25 -14.97 18.90 19.23
CA TRP A 25 -15.89 19.85 18.61
C TRP A 25 -17.31 19.85 19.21
N TYR A 26 -17.72 18.77 19.89
CA TYR A 26 -19.14 18.52 20.17
C TYR A 26 -19.48 18.32 21.65
N ILE A 27 -18.52 18.10 22.53
CA ILE A 27 -18.81 17.75 23.92
C ILE A 27 -18.84 19.00 24.82
N PRO A 28 -19.87 19.14 25.71
CA PRO A 28 -19.87 20.10 26.80
C PRO A 28 -18.65 19.95 27.71
N SER A 29 -18.22 21.03 28.36
CA SER A 29 -16.92 21.10 29.07
C SER A 29 -16.73 20.05 30.17
N ASP A 30 -17.79 19.57 30.81
CA ASP A 30 -17.70 18.56 31.89
C ASP A 30 -17.51 17.15 31.31
N GLU A 31 -18.20 16.78 30.24
CA GLU A 31 -18.04 15.49 29.54
C GLU A 31 -16.68 15.43 28.82
N TRP A 32 -16.22 16.56 28.30
CA TRP A 32 -14.90 16.68 27.69
C TRP A 32 -13.77 16.21 28.61
N ARG A 33 -13.78 16.63 29.88
CA ARG A 33 -12.76 16.22 30.86
C ARG A 33 -12.76 14.72 31.11
N GLU A 34 -13.94 14.11 31.16
CA GLU A 34 -14.06 12.65 31.38
C GLU A 34 -13.50 11.88 30.17
N VAL A 35 -13.80 12.33 28.94
CA VAL A 35 -13.28 11.71 27.71
C VAL A 35 -11.77 11.85 27.63
N MET A 36 -11.24 13.04 27.83
CA MET A 36 -9.79 13.30 27.82
C MET A 36 -9.06 12.43 28.86
N ALA A 37 -9.63 12.27 30.04
CA ALA A 37 -9.03 11.42 31.08
C ALA A 37 -9.02 9.94 30.66
N LYS A 38 -10.03 9.46 29.93
CA LYS A 38 -10.08 8.10 29.38
C LYS A 38 -9.03 7.90 28.29
N ASP A 39 -8.93 8.84 27.34
CA ASP A 39 -7.99 8.76 26.23
C ASP A 39 -6.54 8.82 26.75
N GLN A 40 -6.27 9.67 27.75
CA GLN A 40 -4.99 9.72 28.44
C GLN A 40 -4.66 8.39 29.13
N GLN A 41 -5.64 7.75 29.80
CA GLN A 41 -5.46 6.45 30.43
C GLN A 41 -5.14 5.35 29.41
N LEU A 42 -5.73 5.39 28.21
CA LEU A 42 -5.40 4.46 27.14
C LEU A 42 -3.94 4.62 26.69
N LEU A 43 -3.47 5.83 26.49
CA LEU A 43 -2.07 6.10 26.11
C LEU A 43 -1.08 5.67 27.19
N ILE A 44 -1.39 5.93 28.47
CA ILE A 44 -0.59 5.45 29.60
C ILE A 44 -0.55 3.92 29.61
N HIS A 45 -1.68 3.27 29.37
CA HIS A 45 -1.74 1.80 29.31
C HIS A 45 -0.87 1.25 28.20
N VAL A 46 -0.88 1.86 27.01
CA VAL A 46 0.00 1.48 25.89
C VAL A 46 1.47 1.64 26.29
N GLY A 47 1.86 2.77 26.86
CA GLY A 47 3.22 3.01 27.34
C GLY A 47 3.68 1.93 28.32
N ASN A 48 2.89 1.66 29.34
CA ASN A 48 3.18 0.61 30.34
C ASN A 48 3.31 -0.77 29.69
N THR A 49 2.50 -1.08 28.67
CA THR A 49 2.58 -2.37 27.97
C THR A 49 3.88 -2.49 27.18
N ILE A 50 4.30 -1.44 26.50
CA ILE A 50 5.59 -1.40 25.77
C ILE A 50 6.76 -1.57 26.76
N GLU A 51 6.73 -0.90 27.90
CA GLU A 51 7.74 -1.06 28.97
C GLU A 51 7.81 -2.49 29.50
N GLN A 52 6.66 -3.15 29.71
CA GLN A 52 6.61 -4.56 30.14
C GLN A 52 7.29 -5.51 29.17
N TYR A 53 7.37 -5.17 27.89
CA TYR A 53 8.14 -5.91 26.90
C TYR A 53 9.66 -5.64 26.96
N GLY A 54 10.13 -4.81 27.89
CA GLY A 54 11.56 -4.50 28.06
C GLY A 54 12.07 -3.37 27.17
N TYR A 55 11.18 -2.46 26.74
CA TYR A 55 11.48 -1.32 25.87
C TYR A 55 11.29 0.02 26.58
N SER A 56 11.66 0.11 27.87
CA SER A 56 11.48 1.32 28.70
C SER A 56 12.13 2.58 28.16
N ASP A 57 13.21 2.46 27.39
CA ASP A 57 13.91 3.60 26.77
C ASP A 57 13.50 3.81 25.31
N ALA A 58 12.42 3.20 24.83
CA ALA A 58 11.99 3.32 23.45
C ALA A 58 11.47 4.72 23.13
N PRO A 59 11.84 5.33 21.99
CA PRO A 59 11.37 6.66 21.61
C PRO A 59 9.86 6.84 21.61
N VAL A 60 9.11 5.78 21.26
CA VAL A 60 7.64 5.80 21.27
C VAL A 60 7.06 6.12 22.64
N ILE A 61 7.71 5.71 23.74
CA ILE A 61 7.26 6.01 25.13
C ILE A 61 7.31 7.52 25.36
N HIS A 62 8.41 8.17 24.99
CA HIS A 62 8.52 9.64 25.13
C HIS A 62 7.45 10.38 24.32
N VAL A 63 7.15 9.92 23.12
CA VAL A 63 6.08 10.52 22.29
C VAL A 63 4.72 10.35 22.97
N LEU A 64 4.43 9.16 23.53
CA LEU A 64 3.18 8.90 24.26
C LEU A 64 3.07 9.75 25.54
N GLU A 65 4.18 9.94 26.27
CA GLU A 65 4.25 10.84 27.43
C GLU A 65 3.93 12.29 27.04
N GLU A 66 4.52 12.79 25.94
CA GLU A 66 4.22 14.13 25.41
C GLU A 66 2.74 14.27 25.02
N MET A 67 2.17 13.26 24.34
CA MET A 67 0.75 13.23 24.01
C MET A 67 -0.14 13.28 25.26
N CYS A 68 0.19 12.51 26.30
CA CYS A 68 -0.53 12.52 27.56
C CYS A 68 -0.46 13.88 28.28
N GLU A 69 0.71 14.49 28.32
CA GLU A 69 0.92 15.81 28.93
C GLU A 69 0.12 16.90 28.20
N ASP A 70 0.17 16.91 26.87
CA ASP A 70 -0.61 17.84 26.06
C ASP A 70 -2.12 17.69 26.28
N MET A 71 -2.62 16.47 26.30
CA MET A 71 -4.02 16.19 26.63
C MET A 71 -4.39 16.72 28.04
N TYR A 72 -3.53 16.48 29.03
CA TYR A 72 -3.75 16.94 30.38
C TYR A 72 -3.80 18.47 30.48
N GLN A 73 -2.84 19.17 29.89
CA GLN A 73 -2.76 20.64 29.91
C GLN A 73 -3.99 21.28 29.25
N GLN A 74 -4.55 20.66 28.21
CA GLN A 74 -5.65 21.20 27.43
C GLN A 74 -7.04 20.86 27.98
N MET A 75 -7.13 19.98 28.99
CA MET A 75 -8.43 19.61 29.62
C MET A 75 -9.25 20.82 30.09
N ASN A 76 -8.59 21.91 30.45
CA ASN A 76 -9.20 23.15 30.94
C ASN A 76 -8.99 24.35 30.01
N GLY A 77 -8.43 24.15 28.81
CA GLY A 77 -8.09 25.20 27.87
C GLY A 77 -9.27 25.77 27.07
N PRO A 78 -9.17 27.00 26.56
CA PRO A 78 -10.15 27.56 25.64
C PRO A 78 -10.12 26.83 24.28
N MET A 79 -11.18 26.99 23.48
CA MET A 79 -11.40 26.26 22.25
C MET A 79 -10.30 26.47 21.19
N GLU A 80 -9.72 27.66 21.14
CA GLU A 80 -8.62 27.99 20.24
C GLU A 80 -7.39 27.13 20.50
N LEU A 81 -7.09 26.89 21.76
CA LEU A 81 -5.99 26.00 22.16
C LEU A 81 -6.26 24.53 21.82
N ARG A 82 -7.52 24.10 21.78
CA ARG A 82 -7.88 22.73 21.37
C ARG A 82 -7.56 22.50 19.90
N ILE A 83 -7.77 23.47 19.03
CA ILE A 83 -7.43 23.37 17.61
C ILE A 83 -5.93 23.19 17.40
N GLU A 84 -5.13 24.00 18.09
CA GLU A 84 -3.65 23.86 18.01
C GLU A 84 -3.19 22.51 18.57
N MET A 85 -3.80 22.04 19.65
CA MET A 85 -3.49 20.74 20.20
C MET A 85 -3.87 19.60 19.27
N LEU A 86 -5.02 19.66 18.55
CA LEU A 86 -5.37 18.65 17.56
C LEU A 86 -4.31 18.53 16.45
N LYS A 87 -3.77 19.67 15.99
CA LYS A 87 -2.70 19.67 15.01
C LYS A 87 -1.44 19.00 15.56
N LYS A 88 -1.08 19.34 16.80
CA LYS A 88 0.09 18.75 17.47
C LYS A 88 -0.12 17.26 17.70
N LEU A 89 -1.28 16.86 18.20
CA LEU A 89 -1.62 15.47 18.46
C LEU A 89 -1.53 14.59 17.21
N ARG A 90 -1.97 15.09 16.06
CA ARG A 90 -1.82 14.37 14.78
C ARG A 90 -0.36 14.20 14.39
N LEU A 91 0.48 15.21 14.63
CA LEU A 91 1.92 15.11 14.39
C LEU A 91 2.57 14.09 15.33
N ASP A 92 2.22 14.13 16.60
CA ASP A 92 2.76 13.21 17.61
C ASP A 92 2.25 11.78 17.38
N LEU A 93 0.99 11.60 16.94
CA LEU A 93 0.48 10.32 16.48
C LEU A 93 1.32 9.75 15.35
N SER A 94 1.63 10.56 14.33
CA SER A 94 2.47 10.12 13.20
C SER A 94 3.86 9.67 13.68
N LYS A 95 4.47 10.41 14.63
CA LYS A 95 5.75 10.03 15.26
C LYS A 95 5.62 8.73 16.06
N ALA A 96 4.57 8.61 16.89
CA ALA A 96 4.34 7.41 17.69
C ALA A 96 4.19 6.16 16.82
N LEU A 97 3.44 6.24 15.73
CA LEU A 97 3.28 5.15 14.79
C LEU A 97 4.57 4.81 14.04
N HIS A 98 5.37 5.82 13.69
CA HIS A 98 6.70 5.62 13.10
C HIS A 98 7.62 4.86 14.06
N GLU A 99 7.72 5.30 15.31
CA GLU A 99 8.56 4.64 16.33
C GLU A 99 8.04 3.22 16.66
N LEU A 100 6.71 3.03 16.72
CA LEU A 100 6.10 1.73 16.98
C LEU A 100 6.50 0.69 15.90
N ARG A 101 6.80 1.09 14.67
CA ARG A 101 7.25 0.18 13.62
C ARG A 101 8.52 -0.59 13.96
N ALA A 102 9.38 -0.07 14.82
CA ALA A 102 10.57 -0.78 15.28
C ALA A 102 10.25 -2.11 16.00
N PHE A 103 9.01 -2.29 16.47
CA PHE A 103 8.54 -3.49 17.18
C PHE A 103 7.76 -4.47 16.30
N VAL A 104 7.61 -4.20 15.00
CA VAL A 104 6.99 -5.14 14.07
C VAL A 104 7.77 -6.46 14.09
N PRO A 105 7.11 -7.59 14.39
CA PRO A 105 7.83 -8.86 14.61
C PRO A 105 8.34 -9.52 13.30
N GLY A 106 8.04 -8.95 12.16
CA GLY A 106 8.42 -9.44 10.82
C GLY A 106 8.53 -8.30 9.82
N HIS A 107 7.93 -8.46 8.65
CA HIS A 107 7.96 -7.44 7.60
C HIS A 107 6.93 -6.34 7.85
N ALA A 108 7.35 -5.08 7.79
CA ALA A 108 6.44 -3.95 7.94
C ALA A 108 5.47 -3.82 6.75
N LEU A 109 5.98 -4.02 5.53
CA LEU A 109 5.20 -4.05 4.30
C LEU A 109 5.76 -5.13 3.37
N SER A 110 4.91 -6.03 2.93
CA SER A 110 5.21 -7.02 1.90
C SER A 110 4.33 -6.79 0.67
N VAL A 111 4.80 -7.25 -0.48
CA VAL A 111 4.00 -7.28 -1.71
C VAL A 111 3.63 -8.72 -2.04
N VAL A 112 2.39 -8.92 -2.48
CA VAL A 112 1.88 -10.18 -3.04
C VAL A 112 1.57 -9.98 -4.51
N ALA A 113 2.12 -10.82 -5.37
CA ALA A 113 1.81 -10.83 -6.80
C ALA A 113 1.71 -12.26 -7.34
N ILE A 114 0.73 -12.49 -8.23
CA ILE A 114 0.73 -13.68 -9.10
C ILE A 114 1.22 -13.24 -10.48
N VAL A 115 2.18 -13.96 -11.02
CA VAL A 115 2.92 -13.56 -12.22
C VAL A 115 3.00 -14.70 -13.24
N LYS A 116 3.04 -14.34 -14.51
CA LYS A 116 3.28 -15.28 -15.61
C LYS A 116 4.05 -14.57 -16.73
N ASN A 117 5.28 -15.05 -17.02
CA ASN A 117 6.13 -14.52 -18.09
C ASN A 117 6.44 -13.00 -17.93
N GLU A 118 6.85 -12.58 -16.72
CA GLU A 118 7.19 -11.20 -16.39
C GLU A 118 8.69 -11.02 -16.04
N ALA A 119 9.55 -11.97 -16.42
CA ALA A 119 10.99 -11.94 -16.11
C ALA A 119 11.67 -10.63 -16.50
N LYS A 120 11.25 -10.02 -17.62
CA LYS A 120 11.86 -8.82 -18.21
C LYS A 120 11.85 -7.61 -17.27
N ASP A 121 10.76 -7.40 -16.52
CA ASP A 121 10.56 -6.23 -15.66
C ASP A 121 10.69 -6.55 -14.17
N MET A 122 10.73 -7.83 -13.81
CA MET A 122 10.64 -8.27 -12.42
C MET A 122 11.78 -7.74 -11.55
N LYS A 123 13.02 -7.66 -12.07
CA LYS A 123 14.14 -7.08 -11.31
C LYS A 123 13.90 -5.61 -11.01
N GLU A 124 13.50 -4.81 -12.00
CA GLU A 124 13.17 -3.39 -11.83
C GLU A 124 12.04 -3.20 -10.83
N TRP A 125 10.97 -3.99 -10.98
CA TRP A 125 9.80 -3.92 -10.11
C TRP A 125 10.13 -4.24 -8.64
N ILE A 126 10.93 -5.27 -8.38
CA ILE A 126 11.39 -5.60 -7.02
C ILE A 126 12.28 -4.48 -6.46
N GLU A 127 13.29 -4.03 -7.21
CA GLU A 127 14.22 -3.01 -6.73
C GLU A 127 13.54 -1.66 -6.48
N PHE A 128 12.56 -1.30 -7.31
CA PHE A 128 11.74 -0.12 -7.05
C PHE A 128 10.95 -0.24 -5.75
N HIS A 129 10.23 -1.33 -5.55
CA HIS A 129 9.43 -1.50 -4.34
C HIS A 129 10.30 -1.59 -3.07
N ARG A 130 11.48 -2.20 -3.16
CA ARG A 130 12.47 -2.15 -2.09
C ARG A 130 12.96 -0.72 -1.81
N LEU A 131 13.11 0.09 -2.84
CA LEU A 131 13.54 1.49 -2.71
C LEU A 131 12.51 2.33 -1.95
N VAL A 132 11.23 2.06 -2.12
CA VAL A 132 10.13 2.76 -1.42
C VAL A 132 9.73 2.13 -0.08
N GLY A 133 10.42 1.08 0.37
CA GLY A 133 10.26 0.54 1.72
C GLY A 133 9.57 -0.82 1.84
N VAL A 134 9.29 -1.51 0.72
CA VAL A 134 8.85 -2.92 0.76
C VAL A 134 10.01 -3.80 1.19
N SER A 135 9.80 -4.63 2.20
CA SER A 135 10.84 -5.48 2.79
C SER A 135 10.77 -6.94 2.34
N HIS A 136 9.65 -7.40 1.81
CA HIS A 136 9.47 -8.78 1.37
C HIS A 136 8.44 -8.93 0.24
N PHE A 137 8.60 -10.01 -0.56
CA PHE A 137 7.72 -10.30 -1.69
C PHE A 137 7.27 -11.77 -1.66
N TYR A 138 5.97 -11.99 -1.76
CA TYR A 138 5.37 -13.31 -1.97
C TYR A 138 4.98 -13.43 -3.44
N ILE A 139 5.79 -14.14 -4.24
CA ILE A 139 5.61 -14.25 -5.69
C ILE A 139 5.05 -15.63 -6.04
N TYR A 140 3.83 -15.63 -6.55
CA TYR A 140 3.12 -16.79 -7.04
C TYR A 140 3.37 -16.92 -8.54
N ASP A 141 4.16 -17.90 -8.95
CA ASP A 141 4.49 -18.15 -10.36
C ASP A 141 3.43 -19.06 -11.00
N ASN A 142 2.60 -18.47 -11.86
CA ASN A 142 1.53 -19.16 -12.56
C ASN A 142 2.02 -19.77 -13.88
N GLU A 143 2.94 -20.73 -13.79
CA GLU A 143 3.48 -21.48 -14.93
C GLU A 143 4.22 -20.60 -15.94
N SER A 144 5.16 -19.78 -15.47
CA SER A 144 6.04 -19.02 -16.37
C SER A 144 6.95 -19.95 -17.19
N GLU A 145 7.09 -19.62 -18.46
CA GLU A 145 7.93 -20.31 -19.44
C GLU A 145 9.22 -19.52 -19.76
N ASP A 146 9.32 -18.29 -19.24
CA ASP A 146 10.49 -17.43 -19.37
C ASP A 146 11.49 -17.63 -18.20
N ASP A 147 12.52 -16.79 -18.15
CA ASP A 147 13.60 -16.87 -17.15
C ASP A 147 13.20 -16.30 -15.77
N LEU A 148 11.90 -16.19 -15.44
CA LEU A 148 11.41 -15.58 -14.18
C LEU A 148 12.11 -16.14 -12.96
N LYS A 149 12.20 -17.45 -12.83
CA LYS A 149 12.82 -18.11 -11.67
C LYS A 149 14.31 -17.80 -11.54
N GLU A 150 15.02 -17.66 -12.67
CA GLU A 150 16.42 -17.27 -12.69
C GLU A 150 16.62 -15.83 -12.24
N VAL A 151 15.75 -14.91 -12.69
CA VAL A 151 15.75 -13.51 -12.27
C VAL A 151 15.45 -13.40 -10.77
N LEU A 152 14.55 -14.22 -10.24
CA LEU A 152 14.18 -14.21 -8.82
C LEU A 152 15.22 -14.90 -7.92
N ARG A 153 16.09 -15.76 -8.44
CA ARG A 153 17.03 -16.56 -7.65
C ARG A 153 17.84 -15.75 -6.62
N PRO A 154 18.49 -14.63 -6.95
CA PRO A 154 19.26 -13.86 -5.96
C PRO A 154 18.39 -13.36 -4.80
N TYR A 155 17.14 -13.00 -5.06
CA TYR A 155 16.18 -12.51 -4.06
C TYR A 155 15.63 -13.65 -3.20
N ILE A 156 15.46 -14.85 -3.77
CA ILE A 156 15.08 -16.06 -3.03
C ILE A 156 16.20 -16.47 -2.09
N GLU A 157 17.43 -16.53 -2.58
CA GLU A 157 18.61 -16.91 -1.80
C GLU A 157 18.90 -15.91 -0.65
N SER A 158 18.62 -14.63 -0.86
CA SER A 158 18.75 -13.59 0.18
C SER A 158 17.55 -13.49 1.12
N GLY A 159 16.49 -14.26 0.91
CA GLY A 159 15.28 -14.25 1.74
C GLY A 159 14.37 -13.03 1.51
N ILE A 160 14.59 -12.26 0.44
CA ILE A 160 13.75 -11.12 0.07
C ILE A 160 12.46 -11.58 -0.63
N VAL A 161 12.53 -12.69 -1.38
CA VAL A 161 11.41 -13.28 -2.11
C VAL A 161 11.08 -14.66 -1.56
N THR A 162 9.81 -14.89 -1.23
CA THR A 162 9.23 -16.22 -1.08
C THR A 162 8.59 -16.59 -2.42
N TYR A 163 9.22 -17.53 -3.13
CA TYR A 163 8.73 -18.03 -4.41
C TYR A 163 7.78 -19.21 -4.22
N ILE A 164 6.61 -19.15 -4.83
CA ILE A 164 5.58 -20.17 -4.77
C ILE A 164 5.20 -20.57 -6.20
N TRP A 165 5.43 -21.83 -6.56
CA TRP A 165 4.91 -22.40 -7.79
C TRP A 165 3.40 -22.61 -7.66
N TRP A 166 2.61 -21.97 -8.55
CA TRP A 166 1.16 -21.89 -8.44
C TRP A 166 0.45 -22.18 -9.77
N PRO A 167 0.41 -23.44 -10.22
CA PRO A 167 -0.12 -23.81 -11.53
C PRO A 167 -1.65 -23.77 -11.57
N GLY A 168 -2.18 -23.64 -12.80
CA GLY A 168 -3.62 -23.74 -13.10
C GLY A 168 -4.21 -22.46 -13.67
N SER A 169 -5.43 -22.57 -14.21
CA SER A 169 -6.20 -21.43 -14.71
C SER A 169 -7.02 -20.77 -13.61
N GLU A 170 -7.30 -19.45 -13.76
CA GLU A 170 -8.16 -18.68 -12.84
C GLU A 170 -7.65 -18.70 -11.37
N GLN A 171 -6.34 -18.64 -11.17
CA GLN A 171 -5.70 -18.84 -9.89
C GLN A 171 -5.51 -17.56 -9.05
N GLN A 172 -5.81 -16.38 -9.57
CA GLN A 172 -5.44 -15.10 -8.94
C GLN A 172 -6.08 -14.94 -7.56
N MET A 173 -7.39 -15.15 -7.43
CA MET A 173 -8.07 -15.00 -6.13
C MET A 173 -7.65 -16.06 -5.11
N LEU A 174 -7.33 -17.25 -5.58
CA LEU A 174 -6.84 -18.34 -4.74
C LEU A 174 -5.43 -18.02 -4.20
N ALA A 175 -4.54 -17.51 -5.05
CA ALA A 175 -3.20 -17.09 -4.65
C ALA A 175 -3.25 -15.95 -3.61
N TYR A 176 -4.08 -14.94 -3.81
CA TYR A 176 -4.23 -13.84 -2.87
C TYR A 176 -4.83 -14.30 -1.52
N THR A 177 -5.79 -15.21 -1.56
CA THR A 177 -6.37 -15.80 -0.35
C THR A 177 -5.34 -16.67 0.39
N ASP A 178 -4.60 -17.53 -0.31
CA ASP A 178 -3.50 -18.31 0.27
C ASP A 178 -2.46 -17.38 0.93
N ALA A 179 -2.08 -16.30 0.27
CA ALA A 179 -1.09 -15.36 0.80
C ALA A 179 -1.54 -14.75 2.14
N VAL A 180 -2.78 -14.24 2.22
CA VAL A 180 -3.27 -13.64 3.47
C VAL A 180 -3.49 -14.67 4.58
N GLU A 181 -3.83 -15.91 4.26
CA GLU A 181 -3.96 -16.98 5.25
C GLU A 181 -2.61 -17.49 5.75
N ARG A 182 -1.70 -17.75 4.81
CA ARG A 182 -0.41 -18.39 5.07
C ARG A 182 0.58 -17.46 5.76
N PHE A 183 0.65 -16.19 5.32
CA PHE A 183 1.70 -15.25 5.74
C PHE A 183 1.21 -14.13 6.67
N ARG A 184 -0.04 -14.20 7.19
CA ARG A 184 -0.59 -13.17 8.08
C ARG A 184 0.23 -12.89 9.34
N ASN A 185 1.03 -13.87 9.77
CA ASN A 185 1.89 -13.76 10.95
C ASN A 185 3.38 -13.56 10.58
N GLU A 186 3.66 -13.12 9.34
CA GLU A 186 5.00 -12.81 8.88
C GLU A 186 5.11 -11.35 8.46
N THR A 187 3.98 -10.69 8.19
CA THR A 187 3.95 -9.30 7.73
C THR A 187 2.85 -8.48 8.38
N ARG A 188 3.13 -7.22 8.65
CA ARG A 188 2.15 -6.27 9.17
C ARG A 188 1.11 -5.91 8.13
N LEU A 189 1.56 -5.47 6.95
CA LEU A 189 0.72 -5.10 5.82
C LEU A 189 1.14 -5.85 4.56
N MET A 190 0.16 -6.13 3.70
CA MET A 190 0.34 -6.69 2.37
C MET A 190 -0.23 -5.74 1.32
N ALA A 191 0.59 -5.31 0.37
CA ALA A 191 0.14 -4.70 -0.86
C ALA A 191 -0.10 -5.81 -1.90
N VAL A 192 -1.33 -5.93 -2.37
CA VAL A 192 -1.71 -6.94 -3.38
C VAL A 192 -1.80 -6.23 -4.72
N ILE A 193 -0.75 -6.37 -5.53
CA ILE A 193 -0.54 -5.63 -6.79
C ILE A 193 -0.01 -6.54 -7.90
N ASP A 194 -0.21 -6.12 -9.15
CA ASP A 194 0.27 -6.84 -10.31
C ASP A 194 1.72 -6.44 -10.69
N ALA A 195 2.41 -7.24 -11.51
CA ALA A 195 3.81 -7.01 -11.87
C ALA A 195 4.05 -5.79 -12.79
N ASP A 196 2.99 -5.14 -13.26
CA ASP A 196 3.03 -3.90 -14.03
C ASP A 196 2.50 -2.68 -13.23
N GLU A 197 2.34 -2.84 -11.92
CA GLU A 197 1.87 -1.82 -10.98
C GLU A 197 2.99 -1.40 -10.02
N TYR A 198 3.18 -0.10 -9.87
CA TYR A 198 4.21 0.50 -9.02
C TYR A 198 3.56 1.37 -7.96
N LEU A 199 3.58 0.89 -6.70
CA LEU A 199 3.02 1.58 -5.54
C LEU A 199 4.01 2.62 -5.01
N LEU A 200 3.56 3.87 -4.86
CA LEU A 200 4.41 4.95 -4.37
C LEU A 200 3.61 6.04 -3.65
N PRO A 201 4.26 6.83 -2.76
CA PRO A 201 3.67 8.06 -2.25
C PRO A 201 3.63 9.12 -3.35
N ALA A 202 2.59 9.95 -3.37
CA ALA A 202 2.45 11.03 -4.35
C ALA A 202 3.50 12.13 -4.14
N GLU A 203 3.85 12.41 -2.91
CA GLU A 203 4.90 13.36 -2.51
C GLU A 203 6.22 12.64 -2.21
N ASP A 204 7.30 13.40 -2.03
CA ASP A 204 8.62 12.87 -1.59
C ASP A 204 8.61 12.61 -0.07
N ARG A 205 7.95 11.50 0.31
CA ARG A 205 7.77 11.05 1.68
C ARG A 205 8.02 9.55 1.80
N ASP A 206 8.24 9.08 3.01
CA ASP A 206 8.29 7.64 3.30
C ASP A 206 6.93 6.99 3.04
N LEU A 207 6.91 5.89 2.27
CA LEU A 207 5.68 5.19 1.89
C LEU A 207 4.93 4.66 3.12
N LEU A 208 5.65 4.11 4.08
CA LEU A 208 5.05 3.54 5.29
C LEU A 208 4.47 4.63 6.20
N ASP A 209 5.11 5.82 6.29
CA ASP A 209 4.56 6.95 7.03
C ASP A 209 3.22 7.39 6.43
N VAL A 210 3.14 7.48 5.11
CA VAL A 210 1.91 7.86 4.42
C VAL A 210 0.81 6.80 4.62
N ILE A 211 1.16 5.52 4.53
CA ILE A 211 0.21 4.43 4.78
C ILE A 211 -0.29 4.48 6.22
N ASP A 212 0.59 4.65 7.20
CA ASP A 212 0.22 4.71 8.61
C ASP A 212 -0.69 5.89 8.93
N GLU A 213 -0.43 7.07 8.35
CA GLU A 213 -1.30 8.22 8.46
C GLU A 213 -2.71 7.95 7.91
N ILE A 214 -2.83 7.23 6.79
CA ILE A 214 -4.13 6.85 6.24
C ILE A 214 -4.83 5.83 7.14
N TYR A 215 -4.11 4.81 7.60
CA TYR A 215 -4.66 3.84 8.56
C TYR A 215 -5.15 4.51 9.85
N ALA A 216 -4.49 5.59 10.26
CA ALA A 216 -4.84 6.34 11.46
C ALA A 216 -6.09 7.24 11.32
N LEU A 217 -6.67 7.34 10.13
CA LEU A 217 -7.92 8.09 9.93
C LEU A 217 -9.14 7.41 10.60
N ASP A 218 -9.09 6.07 10.74
CA ASP A 218 -10.10 5.31 11.47
C ASP A 218 -9.43 4.06 12.10
N PHE A 219 -9.58 3.86 13.41
CA PHE A 219 -8.98 2.73 14.13
C PHE A 219 -9.46 1.34 13.65
N ARG A 220 -10.60 1.30 12.95
CA ARG A 220 -11.13 0.08 12.31
C ARG A 220 -10.50 -0.22 10.96
N SER A 221 -9.65 0.66 10.44
CA SER A 221 -9.02 0.47 9.13
C SER A 221 -8.33 -0.89 9.04
N GLY A 222 -8.65 -1.62 8.00
CA GLY A 222 -8.09 -2.94 7.72
C GLY A 222 -7.55 -3.06 6.31
N CYS A 223 -7.93 -2.13 5.42
CA CYS A 223 -7.45 -2.07 4.05
C CYS A 223 -7.50 -0.62 3.53
N VAL A 224 -6.44 -0.20 2.88
CA VAL A 224 -6.39 1.05 2.11
C VAL A 224 -6.48 0.71 0.63
N GLY A 225 -7.46 1.30 -0.06
CA GLY A 225 -7.57 1.26 -1.51
C GLY A 225 -6.72 2.35 -2.14
N VAL A 226 -5.77 1.95 -2.98
CA VAL A 226 -4.86 2.87 -3.68
C VAL A 226 -5.23 2.94 -5.15
N ASN A 227 -5.58 4.12 -5.64
CA ASN A 227 -6.04 4.33 -7.00
C ASN A 227 -4.90 4.26 -8.03
N TRP A 228 -5.27 3.86 -9.25
CA TRP A 228 -4.38 3.84 -10.38
C TRP A 228 -4.12 5.23 -10.96
N ARG A 229 -2.97 5.34 -11.62
CA ARG A 229 -2.64 6.27 -12.69
C ARG A 229 -2.20 5.45 -13.88
N GLU A 230 -3.05 5.38 -14.90
CA GLU A 230 -2.82 4.58 -16.11
C GLU A 230 -1.77 5.25 -17.00
N TYR A 231 -0.67 4.55 -17.25
CA TYR A 231 0.42 5.00 -18.11
C TYR A 231 0.29 4.42 -19.52
N GLY A 232 0.65 5.23 -20.51
CA GLY A 232 0.63 4.87 -21.92
C GLY A 232 1.96 4.30 -22.41
N CYS A 233 1.97 3.95 -23.70
CA CYS A 233 3.13 3.38 -24.37
C CYS A 233 4.23 4.40 -24.71
N ALA A 234 4.06 5.68 -24.42
CA ALA A 234 4.97 6.77 -24.82
C ALA A 234 5.33 6.77 -26.33
N GLY A 235 4.48 6.18 -27.18
CA GLY A 235 4.71 6.03 -28.62
C GLY A 235 5.66 4.89 -29.02
N LEU A 236 6.03 4.00 -28.08
CA LEU A 236 6.94 2.89 -28.35
C LEU A 236 6.24 1.76 -29.11
N GLU A 237 6.77 1.41 -30.30
CA GLU A 237 6.34 0.25 -31.07
C GLU A 237 6.91 -1.06 -30.47
N THR A 238 8.16 -1.03 -30.03
CA THR A 238 8.88 -2.16 -29.42
C THR A 238 9.48 -1.75 -28.10
N ARG A 239 9.80 -2.73 -27.26
CA ARG A 239 10.51 -2.52 -26.00
C ARG A 239 11.89 -1.88 -26.24
N THR A 240 12.28 -1.00 -25.32
CA THR A 240 13.64 -0.43 -25.26
C THR A 240 14.51 -1.15 -24.23
N ASP A 241 15.82 -0.90 -24.25
CA ASP A 241 16.76 -1.39 -23.23
C ASP A 241 16.72 -0.55 -21.94
N ALA A 242 15.99 0.57 -21.95
CA ALA A 242 15.81 1.42 -20.78
C ALA A 242 14.86 0.76 -19.75
N LEU A 243 14.91 1.22 -18.50
CA LEU A 243 13.95 0.81 -17.50
C LEU A 243 12.52 1.21 -17.92
N LEU A 244 11.54 0.42 -17.52
CA LEU A 244 10.14 0.71 -17.77
C LEU A 244 9.77 2.09 -17.23
N THR A 245 10.17 2.37 -15.99
CA THR A 245 9.92 3.65 -15.31
C THR A 245 10.70 4.82 -15.90
N GLU A 246 11.76 4.57 -16.67
CA GLU A 246 12.58 5.56 -17.36
C GLU A 246 12.06 5.90 -18.76
N SER A 247 11.32 5.01 -19.40
CA SER A 247 10.82 5.18 -20.76
C SER A 247 9.36 5.61 -20.84
N HIS A 248 8.60 5.54 -19.74
CA HIS A 248 7.17 5.78 -19.72
C HIS A 248 6.80 6.93 -18.78
N PHE A 249 6.77 8.17 -19.31
CA PHE A 249 6.42 9.40 -18.55
C PHE A 249 5.08 10.00 -18.95
N TYR A 250 4.30 9.33 -19.76
CA TYR A 250 3.00 9.83 -20.17
C TYR A 250 1.89 8.95 -19.60
N ARG A 251 0.88 9.60 -19.05
CA ARG A 251 -0.29 8.95 -18.47
C ARG A 251 -1.59 9.55 -18.99
N ALA A 252 -2.69 8.88 -18.68
CA ALA A 252 -4.02 9.42 -18.89
C ALA A 252 -4.28 10.68 -18.05
N GLU A 253 -5.26 11.47 -18.48
CA GLU A 253 -5.82 12.56 -17.67
C GLU A 253 -6.41 12.01 -16.36
N ASP A 254 -6.49 12.87 -15.32
CA ASP A 254 -6.98 12.46 -14.00
C ASP A 254 -8.42 11.91 -14.04
N ALA A 255 -9.26 12.46 -14.91
CA ALA A 255 -10.64 12.03 -15.11
C ALA A 255 -10.81 10.72 -15.90
N PHE A 256 -9.71 10.08 -16.31
CA PHE A 256 -9.79 8.81 -17.02
C PHE A 256 -10.42 7.73 -16.15
N LYS A 257 -11.49 7.09 -16.64
CA LYS A 257 -12.34 6.20 -15.84
C LYS A 257 -11.60 5.04 -15.16
N LYS A 258 -10.57 4.50 -15.82
CA LYS A 258 -9.79 3.39 -15.23
C LYS A 258 -8.92 3.83 -14.04
N ASN A 259 -8.59 5.11 -13.92
CA ASN A 259 -7.89 5.64 -12.75
C ASN A 259 -8.71 5.47 -11.45
N ALA A 260 -10.03 5.26 -11.56
CA ALA A 260 -10.87 4.96 -10.41
C ALA A 260 -10.68 3.56 -9.83
N HIS A 261 -10.02 2.64 -10.54
CA HIS A 261 -9.69 1.33 -9.97
C HIS A 261 -8.74 1.48 -8.80
N VAL A 262 -8.89 0.57 -7.84
CA VAL A 262 -8.03 0.52 -6.65
C VAL A 262 -7.30 -0.82 -6.57
N LYS A 263 -6.18 -0.83 -5.86
CA LYS A 263 -5.53 -2.04 -5.36
C LYS A 263 -5.39 -1.96 -3.85
N ALA A 264 -5.33 -3.12 -3.21
CA ALA A 264 -5.41 -3.23 -1.76
C ALA A 264 -4.02 -3.18 -1.11
N VAL A 265 -3.86 -2.31 -0.12
CA VAL A 265 -2.85 -2.44 0.93
C VAL A 265 -3.59 -2.82 2.20
N CYS A 266 -3.47 -4.05 2.66
CA CYS A 266 -4.32 -4.58 3.73
C CYS A 266 -3.51 -5.17 4.90
N ASN A 267 -4.12 -5.14 6.10
CA ASN A 267 -3.68 -5.95 7.22
C ASN A 267 -4.22 -7.38 7.03
N PRO A 268 -3.37 -8.38 6.76
CA PRO A 268 -3.84 -9.73 6.41
C PRO A 268 -4.60 -10.42 7.54
N ARG A 269 -4.42 -10.02 8.82
CA ARG A 269 -5.17 -10.55 9.95
C ARG A 269 -6.62 -10.07 9.97
N LYS A 270 -6.92 -8.92 9.32
CA LYS A 270 -8.26 -8.34 9.17
C LYS A 270 -8.96 -8.76 7.85
N VAL A 271 -8.30 -9.50 6.99
CA VAL A 271 -8.86 -10.04 5.73
C VAL A 271 -9.46 -11.43 5.95
N GLU A 272 -10.63 -11.70 5.36
CA GLU A 272 -11.23 -13.03 5.27
C GLU A 272 -10.70 -13.78 4.06
N ARG A 273 -10.86 -13.22 2.84
CA ARG A 273 -10.43 -13.80 1.56
C ARG A 273 -10.50 -12.77 0.44
N PHE A 274 -10.01 -13.14 -0.74
CA PHE A 274 -10.19 -12.38 -1.97
C PHE A 274 -11.23 -13.04 -2.89
N LEU A 275 -12.17 -12.24 -3.39
CA LEU A 275 -13.11 -12.63 -4.46
C LEU A 275 -13.00 -11.70 -5.67
N ASN A 276 -12.14 -10.69 -5.58
CA ASN A 276 -11.90 -9.67 -6.60
C ASN A 276 -10.41 -9.28 -6.56
N PRO A 277 -9.74 -9.05 -7.71
CA PRO A 277 -8.31 -8.71 -7.75
C PRO A 277 -7.98 -7.32 -7.19
N HIS A 278 -8.99 -6.52 -6.88
CA HIS A 278 -8.82 -5.13 -6.48
C HIS A 278 -8.97 -4.91 -4.96
N PHE A 279 -9.79 -5.73 -4.30
CA PHE A 279 -10.02 -5.58 -2.86
C PHE A 279 -10.42 -6.90 -2.20
N PRO A 280 -10.11 -7.07 -0.90
CA PRO A 280 -10.49 -8.26 -0.13
C PRO A 280 -11.92 -8.19 0.41
N ILE A 281 -12.43 -9.33 0.83
CA ILE A 281 -13.52 -9.41 1.81
C ILE A 281 -12.91 -9.25 3.20
N MET A 282 -13.38 -8.26 3.94
CA MET A 282 -12.88 -7.96 5.28
C MET A 282 -13.60 -8.80 6.33
N LYS A 283 -12.89 -9.11 7.43
CA LYS A 283 -13.51 -9.66 8.63
C LYS A 283 -14.43 -8.63 9.29
N GLU A 284 -15.28 -9.10 10.20
CA GLU A 284 -16.20 -8.25 10.96
C GLU A 284 -15.45 -7.10 11.64
N ASN A 285 -16.06 -5.91 11.63
CA ASN A 285 -15.53 -4.67 12.19
C ASN A 285 -14.26 -4.10 11.54
N ALA A 286 -13.79 -4.63 10.42
CA ALA A 286 -12.70 -4.05 9.66
C ALA A 286 -13.20 -3.29 8.44
N LEU A 287 -12.65 -2.10 8.20
CA LEU A 287 -13.06 -1.21 7.11
C LEU A 287 -12.04 -1.18 5.98
N MET A 288 -12.55 -0.98 4.77
CA MET A 288 -11.77 -0.55 3.62
C MET A 288 -11.97 0.95 3.43
N ILE A 289 -10.88 1.70 3.41
CA ILE A 289 -10.89 3.16 3.27
C ILE A 289 -10.00 3.63 2.11
N THR A 290 -10.31 4.80 1.59
CA THR A 290 -9.47 5.53 0.64
C THR A 290 -8.40 6.35 1.39
N GLU A 291 -7.49 7.00 0.66
CA GLU A 291 -6.52 7.95 1.23
C GLU A 291 -7.16 9.14 1.97
N ALA A 292 -8.44 9.43 1.71
CA ALA A 292 -9.22 10.47 2.40
C ALA A 292 -10.01 9.93 3.60
N GLY A 293 -9.94 8.63 3.90
CA GLY A 293 -10.71 8.00 4.97
C GLY A 293 -12.15 7.62 4.57
N THR A 294 -12.56 7.84 3.34
CA THR A 294 -13.89 7.45 2.85
C THR A 294 -13.98 5.94 2.68
N MET A 295 -15.02 5.31 3.22
CA MET A 295 -15.26 3.87 3.03
C MET A 295 -15.60 3.56 1.58
N PHE A 296 -15.08 2.44 1.08
CA PHE A 296 -15.43 1.91 -0.23
C PHE A 296 -15.71 0.39 -0.16
N PHE A 297 -16.47 -0.12 -1.15
CA PHE A 297 -16.92 -1.53 -1.19
C PHE A 297 -16.85 -2.13 -2.59
N LEU A 298 -16.27 -1.40 -3.55
CA LEU A 298 -16.20 -1.77 -4.96
C LEU A 298 -14.77 -1.64 -5.49
N SER A 299 -14.52 -2.20 -6.68
CA SER A 299 -13.22 -2.07 -7.37
C SER A 299 -12.88 -0.65 -7.80
N TYR A 300 -13.83 0.27 -7.68
CA TYR A 300 -13.74 1.65 -8.16
C TYR A 300 -13.97 2.63 -7.02
N CYS A 301 -13.08 3.61 -6.90
CA CYS A 301 -13.26 4.78 -6.06
C CYS A 301 -13.00 6.04 -6.88
N TYR A 302 -14.04 6.83 -7.12
CA TYR A 302 -13.97 8.06 -7.92
C TYR A 302 -13.56 9.28 -7.11
N GLU A 303 -13.55 9.18 -5.78
CA GLU A 303 -13.30 10.30 -4.87
C GLU A 303 -11.81 10.50 -4.55
N SER A 304 -10.96 9.56 -4.92
CA SER A 304 -9.51 9.67 -4.69
C SER A 304 -8.83 10.44 -5.80
N ASN A 305 -8.02 11.41 -5.41
CA ASN A 305 -7.21 12.24 -6.30
C ASN A 305 -5.75 11.76 -6.41
N CYS A 306 -5.38 10.67 -5.74
CA CYS A 306 -3.97 10.23 -5.59
C CYS A 306 -3.06 11.33 -5.04
N GLU A 307 -3.52 12.05 -4.02
CA GLU A 307 -2.79 13.13 -3.38
C GLU A 307 -1.75 12.59 -2.38
N LYS A 308 -2.02 11.43 -1.77
CA LYS A 308 -1.13 10.80 -0.79
C LYS A 308 -0.46 9.56 -1.34
N LEU A 309 -1.26 8.63 -1.90
CA LEU A 309 -0.80 7.36 -2.46
C LEU A 309 -1.30 7.18 -3.89
N ARG A 310 -0.50 6.51 -4.70
CA ARG A 310 -0.91 6.12 -6.04
C ARG A 310 -0.22 4.85 -6.50
N ILE A 311 -0.82 4.20 -7.49
CA ILE A 311 -0.21 3.13 -8.24
C ILE A 311 -0.05 3.58 -9.69
N ASN A 312 1.19 3.65 -10.16
CA ASN A 312 1.46 3.81 -11.57
C ASN A 312 1.24 2.44 -12.24
N HIS A 313 0.26 2.37 -13.14
CA HIS A 313 -0.10 1.14 -13.84
C HIS A 313 0.37 1.19 -15.28
N TYR A 314 1.38 0.40 -15.61
CA TYR A 314 2.00 0.35 -16.94
C TYR A 314 1.36 -0.74 -17.80
N TYR A 315 0.06 -0.58 -18.06
CA TYR A 315 -0.76 -1.61 -18.70
C TYR A 315 -0.35 -1.94 -20.13
N ILE A 316 0.01 -0.91 -20.93
CA ILE A 316 0.33 -1.08 -22.35
C ILE A 316 1.82 -1.40 -22.56
N LYS A 317 2.72 -0.76 -21.84
CA LYS A 317 4.16 -0.76 -22.09
C LYS A 317 4.46 -0.34 -23.55
N SER A 318 4.97 -1.23 -24.41
CA SER A 318 5.07 -0.99 -25.86
C SER A 318 3.91 -1.65 -26.62
N LYS A 319 3.76 -1.34 -27.92
CA LYS A 319 2.77 -2.01 -28.77
C LYS A 319 3.02 -3.52 -28.82
N GLU A 320 4.26 -3.93 -29.04
CA GLU A 320 4.67 -5.33 -29.07
C GLU A 320 4.26 -6.07 -27.79
N GLU A 321 4.62 -5.53 -26.62
CA GLU A 321 4.31 -6.12 -25.32
C GLU A 321 2.81 -6.17 -25.03
N PHE A 322 2.06 -5.15 -25.47
CA PHE A 322 0.60 -5.16 -25.36
C PHE A 322 -0.03 -6.31 -26.16
N PHE A 323 0.47 -6.54 -27.39
CA PHE A 323 0.01 -7.64 -28.24
C PHE A 323 0.39 -9.00 -27.67
N GLU A 324 1.60 -9.16 -27.13
CA GLU A 324 2.02 -10.38 -26.44
C GLU A 324 1.14 -10.68 -25.22
N LYS A 325 0.91 -9.66 -24.36
CA LYS A 325 0.04 -9.76 -23.18
C LYS A 325 -1.40 -10.12 -23.57
N ALA A 326 -1.94 -9.48 -24.61
CA ALA A 326 -3.30 -9.73 -25.06
C ALA A 326 -3.50 -11.14 -25.68
N LYS A 327 -2.46 -11.71 -26.29
CA LYS A 327 -2.48 -13.09 -26.83
C LYS A 327 -2.35 -14.14 -25.73
N ARG A 328 -1.57 -13.84 -24.67
CA ARG A 328 -1.42 -14.72 -23.48
C ARG A 328 -2.72 -14.92 -22.70
N GLY A 329 -3.64 -13.96 -22.72
CA GLY A 329 -4.88 -13.95 -21.95
C GLY A 329 -4.73 -13.38 -20.54
N TRP A 330 -5.81 -13.40 -19.77
CA TRP A 330 -5.88 -12.84 -18.43
C TRP A 330 -5.92 -13.95 -17.38
N PRO A 331 -5.26 -13.79 -16.22
CA PRO A 331 -5.20 -14.82 -15.19
C PRO A 331 -6.55 -15.09 -14.50
N ASP A 332 -7.55 -14.25 -14.74
CA ASP A 332 -8.89 -14.30 -14.16
C ASP A 332 -9.98 -14.73 -15.14
N GLN A 333 -9.65 -15.02 -16.41
CA GLN A 333 -10.60 -15.37 -17.45
C GLN A 333 -10.21 -16.66 -18.16
N ALA A 334 -11.17 -17.58 -18.28
CA ALA A 334 -11.01 -18.77 -19.10
C ALA A 334 -10.78 -18.39 -20.58
N ASN A 335 -9.86 -19.08 -21.22
CA ASN A 335 -9.39 -18.96 -22.59
C ASN A 335 -10.38 -18.29 -23.58
N TYR A 336 -10.27 -16.96 -23.71
CA TYR A 336 -10.93 -16.20 -24.74
C TYR A 336 -9.88 -15.80 -25.78
N GLU A 337 -9.89 -16.49 -26.95
CA GLU A 337 -9.05 -16.07 -28.08
C GLU A 337 -9.54 -14.72 -28.62
N LYS A 338 -8.80 -13.66 -28.29
CA LYS A 338 -9.05 -12.33 -28.87
C LYS A 338 -8.64 -12.33 -30.32
N LYS A 339 -9.53 -11.84 -31.19
CA LYS A 339 -9.18 -11.59 -32.59
C LYS A 339 -8.14 -10.46 -32.67
N GLU A 340 -7.19 -10.58 -33.56
CA GLU A 340 -6.12 -9.57 -33.75
C GLU A 340 -6.69 -8.17 -34.02
N ALA A 341 -7.81 -8.08 -34.74
CA ALA A 341 -8.50 -6.81 -34.96
C ALA A 341 -9.04 -6.16 -33.68
N ASP A 342 -9.47 -6.97 -32.69
CA ASP A 342 -9.95 -6.46 -31.40
C ASP A 342 -8.78 -5.98 -30.55
N ILE A 343 -7.63 -6.65 -30.63
CA ILE A 343 -6.39 -6.25 -29.96
C ILE A 343 -5.90 -4.91 -30.52
N GLU A 344 -5.82 -4.77 -31.86
CA GLU A 344 -5.42 -3.53 -32.53
C GLU A 344 -6.38 -2.37 -32.21
N TYR A 345 -7.69 -2.62 -32.18
CA TYR A 345 -8.68 -1.62 -31.81
C TYR A 345 -8.46 -1.12 -30.37
N ASN A 346 -8.29 -2.04 -29.41
CA ASN A 346 -8.04 -1.70 -28.02
C ASN A 346 -6.71 -0.96 -27.84
N TYR A 347 -5.64 -1.39 -28.54
CA TYR A 347 -4.36 -0.69 -28.51
C TYR A 347 -4.51 0.77 -28.97
N ARG A 348 -5.18 1.02 -30.09
CA ARG A 348 -5.39 2.38 -30.61
C ARG A 348 -6.19 3.24 -29.65
N LEU A 349 -7.23 2.68 -29.05
CA LEU A 349 -8.05 3.38 -28.07
C LEU A 349 -7.20 3.79 -26.85
N TYR A 350 -6.51 2.85 -26.24
CA TYR A 350 -5.69 3.12 -25.05
C TYR A 350 -4.48 4.01 -25.36
N SER A 351 -3.77 3.78 -26.47
CA SER A 351 -2.60 4.61 -26.82
C SER A 351 -2.96 6.07 -27.07
N SER A 352 -4.18 6.38 -27.51
CA SER A 352 -4.64 7.75 -27.68
C SER A 352 -5.01 8.44 -26.38
N GLU A 353 -5.52 7.70 -25.39
CA GLU A 353 -5.99 8.26 -24.09
C GLU A 353 -4.90 8.28 -23.02
N LEU A 354 -3.98 7.29 -23.04
CA LEU A 354 -3.01 7.11 -21.96
C LEU A 354 -1.72 7.94 -22.13
N ASN A 355 -1.55 8.67 -23.24
CA ASN A 355 -0.37 9.52 -23.48
C ASN A 355 -0.69 11.03 -23.37
N ALA A 356 -1.71 11.41 -22.60
CA ALA A 356 -2.24 12.77 -22.56
C ALA A 356 -1.43 13.72 -21.68
N VAL A 357 -0.92 13.24 -20.54
CA VAL A 357 -0.27 14.06 -19.51
C VAL A 357 1.15 13.58 -19.26
N TYR A 358 2.12 14.50 -19.36
CA TYR A 358 3.49 14.23 -18.93
C TYR A 358 3.57 14.20 -17.40
N ASP A 359 4.09 13.13 -16.82
CA ASP A 359 4.18 12.91 -15.39
C ASP A 359 5.58 12.41 -15.00
N PRO A 360 6.46 13.29 -14.52
CA PRO A 360 7.84 12.96 -14.19
C PRO A 360 8.04 12.35 -12.80
N ILE A 361 6.98 11.91 -12.12
CA ILE A 361 7.08 11.49 -10.71
C ILE A 361 8.16 10.41 -10.46
N MET A 362 8.39 9.54 -11.44
CA MET A 362 9.39 8.48 -11.33
C MET A 362 10.84 9.01 -11.42
N GLU A 363 11.07 10.20 -11.96
CA GLU A 363 12.43 10.79 -12.08
C GLU A 363 13.14 10.88 -10.72
N ARG A 364 12.42 11.13 -9.63
CA ARG A 364 13.01 11.22 -8.29
C ARG A 364 13.61 9.90 -7.80
N TYR A 365 13.18 8.76 -8.36
CA TYR A 365 13.67 7.43 -7.99
C TYR A 365 14.76 6.91 -8.93
N LEU A 366 14.80 7.38 -10.20
CA LEU A 366 15.66 6.85 -11.25
C LEU A 366 17.15 6.79 -10.88
N PRO A 367 17.77 7.82 -10.24
CA PRO A 367 19.18 7.73 -9.87
C PRO A 367 19.48 6.52 -8.96
N LYS A 368 18.72 6.38 -7.88
CA LYS A 368 18.88 5.28 -6.93
C LYS A 368 18.48 3.92 -7.53
N LEU A 369 17.46 3.90 -8.40
CA LEU A 369 17.01 2.67 -9.05
C LEU A 369 18.07 2.17 -10.05
N ARG A 370 18.67 3.06 -10.86
CA ARG A 370 19.78 2.72 -11.75
C ARG A 370 20.97 2.13 -10.99
N ASP A 371 21.35 2.75 -9.85
CA ASP A 371 22.42 2.23 -9.00
C ASP A 371 22.12 0.80 -8.54
N ARG A 372 20.88 0.54 -8.09
CA ARG A 372 20.43 -0.81 -7.69
C ARG A 372 20.39 -1.80 -8.85
N MET A 373 20.04 -1.35 -10.05
CA MET A 373 20.02 -2.22 -11.23
C MET A 373 21.43 -2.58 -11.74
N GLN A 374 22.42 -1.70 -11.52
CA GLN A 374 23.80 -1.91 -11.96
C GLN A 374 24.66 -2.59 -10.91
N GLY A 375 24.31 -2.41 -9.65
CA GLY A 375 25.08 -2.92 -8.60
C GLY A 375 24.55 -4.09 -7.93
N GLU A 376 24.78 -4.78 -7.70
CA GLU A 376 25.18 -5.16 -6.81
C GLU A 376 25.98 -6.09 -6.53
N ARG A 377 26.87 -5.97 -5.90
CA ARG A 377 27.86 -6.91 -5.40
C ARG A 377 27.95 -6.79 -3.87
#